data_a1bf4580d3161abc77ccaec671822ffd
#
_entry.id   a1bf4580d3161abc77ccaec671822ffd
#
_cell.length_a   1.000
_cell.length_b   1.000
_cell.length_c   1.000
_cell.angle_alpha   90.00
_cell.angle_beta   90.00
_cell.angle_gamma   90.00
#
_symmetry.space_group_name_H-M   'P 1'
#
loop_
_entity.id
_entity.type
_entity.pdbx_description
1 polymer ?
#
loop_
_entity_poly.entity_id
_entity_poly.type
_entity_poly.pdbx_seq_one_letter_code
_entity_poly.pdbx_strand_id
1 'polypeptide(L)'
;MKKIYIILIVTIFLIAITSCKGNKREITLKSFDDVEVITLKVNEVYTFEKKYYDGYVFAGWEDENGEVVEEIIIKENATFTATFIEIGTTWNINYELNGGTLWEYAPLTYTTGTTLKLENPVGIGNMVFLGWYLDNQYITEIPNDSFGDLKLVAKWDDKNIYHTISYHYDEEVEMPEEYVTKYIEGLEYALPVPKKYGYFFRGWYQEEEYLTRVRSIDETTSKDLSLYPLWVKKTRTNTYVSFLGDSITTYEGVIPTDFPTYYPAGDVDNIDKTWWKIALDKSLTNLLANNSYSGSYVSQGTMYGASEKRIELLAKDGIDPDAVVIYMGTNDLTHKIQLSKFTKMYEEMIINIKKMYDDVDIYVLTMPSNKYSTDFNAPRKEMNQKIKEISDKYGLFFIDLVDLITFDNVYDHMYAGAHPNALGMEVIGKEVGKVLAREYKRYWFGE
;
A
#
# COMPACT_ATOMS: atom_id res chain seq x y z
N MET A 1 12.28 -12.54 25.67
CA MET A 1 11.82 -13.65 26.53
C MET A 1 12.99 -14.14 27.35
N LYS A 2 12.81 -14.33 28.66
CA LYS A 2 13.93 -14.72 29.56
C LYS A 2 14.34 -16.16 29.27
N LYS A 3 15.63 -16.35 28.92
CA LYS A 3 16.23 -17.71 28.86
C LYS A 3 16.17 -18.30 30.27
N ILE A 4 15.45 -19.40 30.45
CA ILE A 4 15.47 -20.17 31.69
C ILE A 4 16.54 -21.23 31.52
N TYR A 5 17.71 -20.95 32.07
CA TYR A 5 18.75 -21.96 32.23
C TYR A 5 18.52 -22.66 33.58
N ILE A 6 18.23 -23.95 33.57
CA ILE A 6 18.21 -24.74 34.81
C ILE A 6 19.67 -25.19 35.08
N ILE A 7 20.35 -24.46 35.97
CA ILE A 7 21.68 -24.88 36.46
C ILE A 7 21.44 -25.68 37.74
N LEU A 8 21.63 -27.01 37.65
CA LEU A 8 21.66 -27.87 38.83
C LEU A 8 23.11 -27.89 39.36
N ILE A 9 23.33 -27.27 40.50
CA ILE A 9 24.62 -27.25 41.14
C ILE A 9 24.75 -28.52 42.01
N VAL A 10 25.54 -29.50 41.56
CA VAL A 10 25.93 -30.65 42.38
C VAL A 10 27.29 -30.34 43.02
N THR A 11 27.28 -30.18 44.33
CA THR A 11 28.49 -29.91 45.10
C THR A 11 29.16 -31.24 45.43
N ILE A 12 30.27 -31.61 44.76
CA ILE A 12 31.09 -32.77 45.10
C ILE A 12 32.31 -32.31 45.88
N PHE A 13 32.50 -32.88 47.09
CA PHE A 13 33.67 -32.68 47.92
C PHE A 13 34.87 -33.44 47.32
N LEU A 14 35.87 -32.71 46.85
CA LEU A 14 37.14 -33.29 46.40
C LEU A 14 38.11 -33.40 47.60
N ILE A 15 38.50 -34.64 47.95
CA ILE A 15 39.65 -34.92 48.83
C ILE A 15 40.94 -34.74 48.00
N ALA A 16 41.72 -33.72 48.28
CA ALA A 16 42.99 -33.48 47.64
C ALA A 16 44.04 -34.55 48.07
N ILE A 17 44.43 -35.43 47.16
CA ILE A 17 45.65 -36.27 47.28
C ILE A 17 46.74 -35.51 46.54
N THR A 18 47.71 -34.96 47.26
CA THR A 18 48.93 -34.37 46.69
C THR A 18 49.85 -35.47 46.20
N SER A 19 49.91 -35.73 44.91
CA SER A 19 50.89 -36.54 44.25
C SER A 19 51.53 -35.76 43.08
N CYS A 20 52.87 -35.88 43.00
CA CYS A 20 53.79 -35.32 41.97
C CYS A 20 53.13 -34.60 40.77
N LYS A 21 53.34 -33.30 40.64
CA LYS A 21 52.94 -32.51 39.44
C LYS A 21 53.70 -33.02 38.21
N GLY A 22 53.22 -34.13 37.62
CA GLY A 22 53.59 -34.55 36.28
C GLY A 22 52.94 -33.55 35.26
N ASN A 23 53.41 -33.53 34.03
CA ASN A 23 53.01 -32.72 32.89
C ASN A 23 51.59 -33.07 32.41
N LYS A 24 50.62 -33.15 33.38
CA LYS A 24 49.25 -33.55 33.17
C LYS A 24 48.32 -32.50 33.77
N ARG A 25 47.13 -32.30 33.14
CA ARG A 25 46.02 -31.44 33.59
C ARG A 25 44.72 -32.20 33.54
N GLU A 26 43.76 -31.77 34.34
CA GLU A 26 42.41 -32.32 34.40
C GLU A 26 41.42 -31.38 33.72
N ILE A 27 40.61 -31.92 32.80
CA ILE A 27 39.41 -31.24 32.31
C ILE A 27 38.19 -31.91 32.93
N THR A 28 37.25 -31.10 33.34
CA THR A 28 35.96 -31.54 33.87
C THR A 28 34.86 -31.26 32.84
N LEU A 29 34.20 -32.32 32.39
CA LEU A 29 33.08 -32.25 31.46
C LEU A 29 31.79 -32.42 32.22
N LYS A 30 30.92 -31.43 32.20
CA LYS A 30 29.60 -31.43 32.84
C LYS A 30 28.48 -31.50 31.80
N SER A 31 27.56 -32.45 31.97
CA SER A 31 26.38 -32.51 31.13
C SER A 31 25.20 -33.01 31.96
N PHE A 32 24.10 -32.25 32.05
CA PHE A 32 22.96 -32.52 32.96
C PHE A 32 23.43 -33.06 34.32
N ASP A 33 23.19 -34.32 34.59
CA ASP A 33 23.55 -35.01 35.87
C ASP A 33 24.87 -35.75 35.79
N ASP A 34 25.59 -35.72 34.66
CA ASP A 34 26.85 -36.45 34.43
C ASP A 34 28.06 -35.52 34.53
N VAL A 35 29.07 -35.96 35.27
CA VAL A 35 30.34 -35.23 35.43
C VAL A 35 31.48 -36.20 35.15
N GLU A 36 32.23 -35.97 34.12
CA GLU A 36 33.35 -36.72 33.69
C GLU A 36 34.65 -35.94 33.92
N VAL A 37 35.68 -36.55 34.49
CA VAL A 37 37.01 -35.94 34.67
C VAL A 37 38.03 -36.70 33.83
N ILE A 38 38.66 -36.01 32.91
CA ILE A 38 39.66 -36.58 32.00
C ILE A 38 41.03 -35.97 32.30
N THR A 39 42.04 -36.83 32.43
CA THR A 39 43.39 -36.39 32.67
C THR A 39 44.23 -36.49 31.38
N LEU A 40 44.72 -35.32 30.91
CA LEU A 40 45.42 -35.16 29.65
C LEU A 40 46.81 -34.56 29.86
N LYS A 41 47.71 -34.73 28.91
CA LYS A 41 49.08 -34.12 28.96
C LYS A 41 48.99 -32.67 28.61
N VAL A 42 49.85 -31.83 29.19
CA VAL A 42 49.99 -30.43 28.79
C VAL A 42 50.36 -30.33 27.30
N ASN A 43 49.72 -29.47 26.55
CA ASN A 43 49.82 -29.29 25.09
C ASN A 43 49.17 -30.42 24.26
N GLU A 44 48.45 -31.36 24.87
CA GLU A 44 47.60 -32.29 24.13
C GLU A 44 46.37 -31.54 23.59
N VAL A 45 45.93 -31.91 22.38
CA VAL A 45 44.68 -31.40 21.77
C VAL A 45 43.56 -32.35 22.21
N TYR A 46 42.48 -31.79 22.70
CA TYR A 46 41.29 -32.53 23.03
C TYR A 46 40.12 -32.03 22.17
N THR A 47 39.48 -32.94 21.45
CA THR A 47 38.29 -32.68 20.63
C THR A 47 37.08 -33.19 21.37
N PHE A 48 36.08 -32.32 21.49
CA PHE A 48 34.86 -32.63 22.26
C PHE A 48 33.88 -33.46 21.42
N GLU A 49 33.32 -34.51 22.03
CA GLU A 49 32.28 -35.33 21.41
C GLU A 49 30.90 -34.75 21.68
N LYS A 50 30.01 -34.86 20.68
CA LYS A 50 28.59 -34.50 20.85
C LYS A 50 27.92 -35.40 21.90
N LYS A 51 27.07 -34.83 22.74
CA LYS A 51 26.24 -35.56 23.71
C LYS A 51 24.80 -35.65 23.17
N TYR A 52 24.12 -36.73 23.51
CA TYR A 52 22.76 -37.02 23.08
C TYR A 52 21.86 -37.26 24.30
N TYR A 53 20.75 -36.46 24.38
CA TYR A 53 19.72 -36.66 25.37
C TYR A 53 18.35 -36.61 24.69
N ASP A 54 17.45 -37.48 25.12
CA ASP A 54 16.09 -37.52 24.57
C ASP A 54 15.35 -36.22 24.85
N GLY A 55 14.68 -35.67 23.85
CA GLY A 55 13.99 -34.39 23.93
C GLY A 55 14.89 -33.15 23.77
N TYR A 56 16.19 -33.31 23.48
CA TYR A 56 17.10 -32.16 23.34
C TYR A 56 18.02 -32.29 22.12
N VAL A 57 18.39 -31.11 21.59
CA VAL A 57 19.46 -30.95 20.59
C VAL A 57 20.70 -30.40 21.30
N PHE A 58 21.85 -31.03 21.06
CA PHE A 58 23.14 -30.59 21.61
C PHE A 58 23.59 -29.30 20.94
N ALA A 59 23.79 -28.23 21.72
CA ALA A 59 24.17 -26.90 21.23
C ALA A 59 25.68 -26.67 21.24
N GLY A 60 26.45 -27.40 22.08
CA GLY A 60 27.88 -27.29 22.15
C GLY A 60 28.45 -27.52 23.55
N TRP A 61 29.75 -27.51 23.65
CA TRP A 61 30.47 -27.44 24.92
C TRP A 61 30.88 -25.99 25.16
N GLU A 62 30.47 -25.41 26.28
CA GLU A 62 30.83 -24.05 26.68
C GLU A 62 31.93 -24.04 27.73
N ASP A 63 32.92 -23.16 27.58
CA ASP A 63 33.92 -22.88 28.61
C ASP A 63 33.34 -22.06 29.78
N GLU A 64 34.20 -21.68 30.74
CA GLU A 64 33.77 -20.86 31.92
C GLU A 64 33.32 -19.43 31.55
N ASN A 65 33.64 -18.95 30.34
CA ASN A 65 33.19 -17.65 29.84
C ASN A 65 31.91 -17.76 29.03
N GLY A 66 31.40 -18.99 28.78
CA GLY A 66 30.22 -19.24 27.93
C GLY A 66 30.52 -19.26 26.44
N GLU A 67 31.81 -19.43 26.06
CA GLU A 67 32.19 -19.57 24.65
C GLU A 67 32.12 -21.06 24.25
N VAL A 68 31.51 -21.31 23.08
CA VAL A 68 31.40 -22.67 22.53
C VAL A 68 32.72 -23.10 21.94
N VAL A 69 33.18 -24.29 22.35
CA VAL A 69 34.47 -24.89 21.92
C VAL A 69 34.28 -26.26 21.30
N GLU A 70 34.96 -26.54 20.20
CA GLU A 70 34.99 -27.84 19.53
C GLU A 70 36.26 -28.63 19.86
N GLU A 71 37.36 -27.92 20.06
CA GLU A 71 38.67 -28.50 20.49
C GLU A 71 39.43 -27.50 21.36
N ILE A 72 40.29 -28.01 22.22
CA ILE A 72 41.20 -27.20 23.05
C ILE A 72 42.60 -27.77 23.08
N ILE A 73 43.58 -26.90 23.31
CA ILE A 73 44.95 -27.28 23.69
C ILE A 73 45.08 -27.17 25.21
N ILE A 74 45.36 -28.26 25.87
CA ILE A 74 45.41 -28.35 27.33
C ILE A 74 46.64 -27.60 27.87
N LYS A 75 46.40 -26.49 28.60
CA LYS A 75 47.46 -25.73 29.28
C LYS A 75 47.31 -25.77 30.80
N GLU A 76 46.08 -25.80 31.26
CA GLU A 76 45.67 -25.78 32.67
C GLU A 76 44.40 -26.60 32.88
N ASN A 77 44.03 -26.78 34.15
CA ASN A 77 42.76 -27.44 34.46
C ASN A 77 41.60 -26.51 34.02
N ALA A 78 40.57 -27.09 33.38
CA ALA A 78 39.41 -26.35 32.88
C ALA A 78 38.13 -27.16 33.05
N THR A 79 37.00 -26.44 33.08
CA THR A 79 35.66 -27.03 33.15
C THR A 79 34.90 -26.63 31.91
N PHE A 80 34.22 -27.58 31.29
CA PHE A 80 33.36 -27.37 30.15
C PHE A 80 31.96 -27.91 30.47
N THR A 81 30.93 -27.18 30.06
CA THR A 81 29.56 -27.55 30.28
C THR A 81 28.86 -27.77 28.93
N ALA A 82 28.28 -28.95 28.77
CA ALA A 82 27.45 -29.24 27.61
C ALA A 82 26.13 -28.44 27.67
N THR A 83 25.81 -27.74 26.61
CA THR A 83 24.56 -26.98 26.48
C THR A 83 23.61 -27.65 25.50
N PHE A 84 22.32 -27.54 25.79
CA PHE A 84 21.25 -28.23 25.08
C PHE A 84 20.07 -27.30 24.85
N ILE A 85 19.41 -27.49 23.71
CA ILE A 85 18.16 -26.80 23.34
C ILE A 85 17.03 -27.83 23.36
N GLU A 86 15.96 -27.50 24.07
CA GLU A 86 14.77 -28.36 24.12
C GLU A 86 14.10 -28.46 22.75
N ILE A 87 13.75 -29.66 22.30
CA ILE A 87 12.97 -29.90 21.11
C ILE A 87 11.59 -29.22 21.28
N GLY A 88 11.13 -28.50 20.25
CA GLY A 88 9.94 -27.67 20.32
C GLY A 88 10.21 -26.18 20.54
N THR A 89 11.47 -25.78 20.85
CA THR A 89 11.83 -24.36 20.93
C THR A 89 11.73 -23.70 19.58
N THR A 90 11.06 -22.53 19.52
CA THR A 90 10.79 -21.78 18.29
C THR A 90 11.75 -20.60 18.14
N TRP A 91 12.23 -20.38 16.92
CA TRP A 91 13.22 -19.36 16.53
C TRP A 91 12.72 -18.57 15.32
N ASN A 92 13.23 -17.36 15.14
CA ASN A 92 12.87 -16.52 13.99
C ASN A 92 13.72 -16.86 12.76
N ILE A 93 13.10 -16.67 11.57
CA ILE A 93 13.79 -16.69 10.29
C ILE A 93 13.78 -15.26 9.75
N ASN A 94 14.95 -14.69 9.55
CA ASN A 94 15.15 -13.39 8.91
C ASN A 94 15.56 -13.62 7.45
N TYR A 95 14.74 -13.19 6.51
CA TYR A 95 15.01 -13.34 5.08
C TYR A 95 15.66 -12.09 4.51
N GLU A 96 16.83 -12.24 3.91
CA GLU A 96 17.47 -11.23 3.06
C GLU A 96 17.24 -11.61 1.60
N LEU A 97 16.28 -10.94 0.96
CA LEU A 97 15.73 -11.37 -0.34
C LEU A 97 16.51 -10.87 -1.56
N ASN A 98 17.35 -9.83 -1.42
CA ASN A 98 18.21 -9.29 -2.48
C ASN A 98 17.47 -9.05 -3.82
N GLY A 99 16.27 -8.43 -3.77
CA GLY A 99 15.48 -8.11 -4.95
C GLY A 99 14.36 -9.10 -5.28
N GLY A 100 14.16 -10.13 -4.44
CA GLY A 100 13.00 -11.02 -4.55
C GLY A 100 11.89 -10.67 -3.55
N THR A 101 10.79 -11.41 -3.62
CA THR A 101 9.68 -11.37 -2.66
C THR A 101 9.39 -12.75 -2.11
N LEU A 102 8.98 -12.82 -0.83
CA LEU A 102 8.52 -14.07 -0.23
C LEU A 102 7.18 -14.50 -0.84
N TRP A 103 6.93 -15.80 -0.84
CA TRP A 103 5.59 -16.32 -1.13
C TRP A 103 4.63 -16.04 0.04
N GLU A 104 3.34 -16.06 -0.24
CA GLU A 104 2.27 -15.59 0.68
C GLU A 104 2.28 -16.24 2.06
N TYR A 105 2.67 -17.51 2.14
CA TYR A 105 2.69 -18.29 3.39
C TYR A 105 4.10 -18.67 3.83
N ALA A 106 5.09 -17.84 3.56
CA ALA A 106 6.47 -18.09 3.98
C ALA A 106 6.56 -18.17 5.51
N PRO A 107 7.15 -19.23 6.07
CA PRO A 107 7.31 -19.35 7.51
C PRO A 107 8.31 -18.31 8.03
N LEU A 108 7.91 -17.52 9.01
CA LEU A 108 8.78 -16.55 9.67
C LEU A 108 9.47 -17.11 10.91
N THR A 109 9.16 -18.37 11.25
CA THR A 109 9.73 -19.09 12.38
C THR A 109 9.95 -20.54 12.03
N TYR A 110 10.86 -21.20 12.74
CA TYR A 110 11.06 -22.65 12.70
C TYR A 110 11.19 -23.21 14.11
N THR A 111 11.13 -24.53 14.25
CA THR A 111 11.15 -25.20 15.55
C THR A 111 12.26 -26.22 15.61
N THR A 112 13.12 -26.14 16.62
CA THR A 112 14.15 -27.16 16.91
C THR A 112 13.52 -28.55 17.04
N GLY A 113 14.11 -29.54 16.42
CA GLY A 113 13.58 -30.92 16.34
C GLY A 113 12.76 -31.19 15.08
N THR A 114 12.47 -30.16 14.24
CA THR A 114 11.69 -30.34 13.03
C THR A 114 12.43 -29.79 11.82
N THR A 115 12.55 -30.59 10.77
CA THR A 115 13.10 -30.13 9.49
C THR A 115 12.10 -29.25 8.77
N LEU A 116 12.51 -28.05 8.35
CA LEU A 116 11.69 -27.14 7.55
C LEU A 116 12.25 -27.03 6.12
N LYS A 117 11.50 -27.53 5.14
CA LYS A 117 11.85 -27.35 3.72
C LYS A 117 11.62 -25.90 3.31
N LEU A 118 12.57 -25.36 2.55
CA LEU A 118 12.54 -24.00 2.05
C LEU A 118 11.98 -23.98 0.62
N GLU A 119 10.98 -23.16 0.38
CA GLU A 119 10.47 -22.88 -0.96
C GLU A 119 11.25 -21.72 -1.60
N ASN A 120 11.16 -21.64 -2.94
CA ASN A 120 11.83 -20.59 -3.68
C ASN A 120 11.06 -19.28 -3.56
N PRO A 121 11.73 -18.16 -3.31
CA PRO A 121 11.12 -16.83 -3.39
C PRO A 121 10.86 -16.45 -4.85
N VAL A 122 10.05 -15.42 -5.06
CA VAL A 122 9.74 -14.90 -6.39
C VAL A 122 10.73 -13.79 -6.74
N GLY A 123 11.43 -13.93 -7.86
CA GLY A 123 12.33 -12.89 -8.39
C GLY A 123 11.58 -11.78 -9.11
N ILE A 124 12.22 -10.62 -9.24
CA ILE A 124 11.69 -9.49 -10.02
C ILE A 124 12.22 -9.58 -11.45
N GLY A 125 11.31 -9.52 -12.43
CA GLY A 125 11.67 -9.57 -13.85
C GLY A 125 12.36 -10.90 -14.24
N ASN A 126 13.56 -10.82 -14.80
CA ASN A 126 14.34 -11.96 -15.30
C ASN A 126 15.35 -12.51 -14.25
N MET A 127 15.11 -12.31 -12.98
CA MET A 127 15.95 -12.90 -11.92
C MET A 127 15.67 -14.40 -11.79
N VAL A 128 16.73 -15.20 -11.82
CA VAL A 128 16.68 -16.66 -11.61
C VAL A 128 17.21 -17.00 -10.23
N PHE A 129 16.38 -17.64 -9.42
CA PHE A 129 16.80 -18.05 -8.07
C PHE A 129 17.87 -19.11 -8.10
N LEU A 130 18.98 -18.85 -7.44
CA LEU A 130 20.14 -19.77 -7.34
C LEU A 130 20.12 -20.60 -6.06
N GLY A 131 19.44 -20.14 -5.02
CA GLY A 131 19.30 -20.88 -3.77
C GLY A 131 19.30 -20.02 -2.51
N TRP A 132 18.93 -20.65 -1.40
CA TRP A 132 19.07 -20.11 -0.06
C TRP A 132 20.46 -20.38 0.50
N TYR A 133 20.99 -19.41 1.22
CA TYR A 133 22.30 -19.49 1.88
C TYR A 133 22.18 -19.13 3.35
N LEU A 134 22.73 -19.97 4.21
CA LEU A 134 22.94 -19.74 5.64
C LEU A 134 24.45 -19.74 5.90
N ASP A 135 25.01 -18.70 6.48
CA ASP A 135 26.45 -18.54 6.73
C ASP A 135 27.33 -18.85 5.50
N ASN A 136 26.87 -18.38 4.33
CA ASN A 136 27.44 -18.62 3.01
C ASN A 136 27.40 -20.07 2.50
N GLN A 137 26.73 -20.97 3.20
CA GLN A 137 26.52 -22.36 2.74
C GLN A 137 25.13 -22.47 2.08
N TYR A 138 25.08 -23.14 0.93
CA TYR A 138 23.84 -23.45 0.25
C TYR A 138 23.00 -24.45 1.04
N ILE A 139 21.72 -24.13 1.22
CA ILE A 139 20.75 -25.00 1.92
C ILE A 139 19.45 -25.12 1.16
N THR A 140 18.76 -26.24 1.30
CA THR A 140 17.40 -26.48 0.75
C THR A 140 16.36 -26.63 1.85
N GLU A 141 16.83 -26.83 3.10
CA GLU A 141 15.99 -26.98 4.28
C GLU A 141 16.74 -26.50 5.52
N ILE A 142 16.01 -26.13 6.55
CA ILE A 142 16.55 -25.92 7.89
C ILE A 142 16.53 -27.27 8.58
N PRO A 143 17.70 -27.81 8.95
CA PRO A 143 17.81 -29.14 9.61
C PRO A 143 17.11 -29.15 10.97
N ASN A 144 16.69 -30.32 11.41
CA ASN A 144 15.99 -30.51 12.69
C ASN A 144 16.87 -30.25 13.93
N ASP A 145 18.18 -30.27 13.78
CA ASP A 145 19.14 -29.93 14.84
C ASP A 145 19.53 -28.44 14.88
N SER A 146 18.89 -27.61 14.05
CA SER A 146 19.10 -26.16 14.05
C SER A 146 18.49 -25.49 15.27
N PHE A 147 19.15 -24.43 15.75
CA PHE A 147 18.69 -23.56 16.84
C PHE A 147 19.22 -22.12 16.68
N GLY A 148 18.60 -21.19 17.40
CA GLY A 148 18.89 -19.76 17.29
C GLY A 148 18.14 -19.09 16.13
N ASP A 149 18.09 -17.76 16.13
CA ASP A 149 17.52 -17.01 15.02
C ASP A 149 18.44 -17.14 13.79
N LEU A 150 17.85 -17.42 12.63
CA LEU A 150 18.60 -17.66 11.38
C LEU A 150 18.42 -16.50 10.41
N LYS A 151 19.45 -16.19 9.65
CA LYS A 151 19.43 -15.25 8.54
C LYS A 151 19.62 -16.00 7.22
N LEU A 152 18.54 -16.16 6.46
CA LEU A 152 18.55 -16.79 5.14
C LEU A 152 18.76 -15.74 4.04
N VAL A 153 19.78 -15.92 3.23
CA VAL A 153 20.13 -15.01 2.14
C VAL A 153 19.77 -15.65 0.80
N ALA A 154 18.89 -14.99 0.04
CA ALA A 154 18.59 -15.39 -1.33
C ALA A 154 19.72 -14.96 -2.27
N LYS A 155 20.19 -15.86 -3.14
CA LYS A 155 21.09 -15.52 -4.25
C LYS A 155 20.37 -15.68 -5.58
N TRP A 156 20.69 -14.76 -6.51
CA TRP A 156 20.05 -14.66 -7.82
C TRP A 156 21.09 -14.56 -8.94
N ASP A 157 20.74 -15.10 -10.11
CA ASP A 157 21.33 -14.75 -11.39
C ASP A 157 20.46 -13.65 -12.00
N ASP A 158 20.90 -12.40 -11.91
CA ASP A 158 20.13 -11.23 -12.37
C ASP A 158 20.46 -10.97 -13.86
N LYS A 159 19.47 -11.25 -14.71
CA LYS A 159 19.53 -11.03 -16.17
C LYS A 159 18.71 -9.83 -16.61
N ASN A 160 18.30 -8.98 -15.70
CA ASN A 160 17.55 -7.78 -16.03
C ASN A 160 18.41 -6.77 -16.79
N ILE A 161 17.78 -6.10 -17.74
CA ILE A 161 18.33 -4.91 -18.38
C ILE A 161 17.78 -3.70 -17.64
N TYR A 162 18.66 -2.82 -17.20
CA TYR A 162 18.31 -1.66 -16.41
C TYR A 162 18.47 -0.36 -17.20
N HIS A 163 17.49 0.54 -17.03
CA HIS A 163 17.53 1.89 -17.57
C HIS A 163 17.39 2.92 -16.46
N THR A 164 17.89 4.12 -16.70
CA THR A 164 17.85 5.23 -15.75
C THR A 164 16.78 6.25 -16.11
N ILE A 165 16.27 6.98 -15.11
CA ILE A 165 15.36 8.11 -15.27
C ILE A 165 16.01 9.33 -14.67
N SER A 166 16.20 10.36 -15.48
CA SER A 166 16.64 11.68 -15.06
C SER A 166 15.44 12.62 -15.05
N TYR A 167 15.10 13.14 -13.86
CA TYR A 167 14.03 14.12 -13.68
C TYR A 167 14.60 15.52 -13.64
N HIS A 168 14.09 16.43 -14.48
CA HIS A 168 14.55 17.80 -14.61
C HIS A 168 13.52 18.77 -14.01
N TYR A 169 13.76 19.28 -12.81
CA TYR A 169 12.85 20.18 -12.11
C TYR A 169 13.62 21.23 -11.30
N ASP A 170 12.94 22.33 -10.94
CA ASP A 170 13.50 23.41 -10.14
C ASP A 170 13.33 23.20 -8.62
N GLU A 171 13.94 24.06 -7.82
CA GLU A 171 13.96 23.97 -6.34
C GLU A 171 12.59 24.16 -5.67
N GLU A 172 11.57 24.69 -6.40
CA GLU A 172 10.22 24.86 -5.88
C GLU A 172 9.37 23.58 -5.97
N VAL A 173 9.89 22.54 -6.63
CA VAL A 173 9.18 21.27 -6.83
C VAL A 173 9.47 20.29 -5.69
N GLU A 174 8.42 19.81 -5.04
CA GLU A 174 8.47 18.78 -4.03
C GLU A 174 8.23 17.41 -4.67
N MET A 175 9.27 16.57 -4.71
CA MET A 175 9.15 15.18 -5.14
C MET A 175 8.66 14.31 -3.97
N PRO A 176 7.95 13.17 -4.22
CA PRO A 176 7.71 12.17 -3.19
C PRO A 176 9.00 11.66 -2.54
N GLU A 177 8.93 11.22 -1.27
CA GLU A 177 10.11 10.67 -0.56
C GLU A 177 10.74 9.48 -1.30
N GLU A 178 9.89 8.63 -1.88
CA GLU A 178 10.32 7.47 -2.67
C GLU A 178 9.74 7.56 -4.08
N TYR A 179 10.60 7.43 -5.08
CA TYR A 179 10.19 7.37 -6.49
C TYR A 179 11.22 6.64 -7.33
N VAL A 180 10.78 6.12 -8.47
CA VAL A 180 11.61 5.34 -9.38
C VAL A 180 12.61 6.23 -10.12
N THR A 181 13.91 5.94 -9.99
CA THR A 181 15.00 6.58 -10.75
C THR A 181 15.74 5.59 -11.65
N LYS A 182 15.40 4.31 -11.51
CA LYS A 182 15.94 3.20 -12.30
C LYS A 182 14.86 2.16 -12.48
N TYR A 183 14.72 1.60 -13.65
CA TYR A 183 13.70 0.59 -13.95
C TYR A 183 14.28 -0.61 -14.70
N ILE A 184 13.56 -1.72 -14.67
CA ILE A 184 13.89 -2.95 -15.39
C ILE A 184 13.06 -2.97 -16.67
N GLU A 185 13.72 -3.19 -17.81
CA GLU A 185 13.05 -3.36 -19.12
C GLU A 185 12.03 -4.50 -19.07
N GLY A 186 10.85 -4.27 -19.63
CA GLY A 186 9.78 -5.25 -19.65
C GLY A 186 8.88 -5.25 -18.41
N LEU A 187 9.09 -4.34 -17.45
CA LEU A 187 8.20 -4.17 -16.30
C LEU A 187 7.54 -2.78 -16.30
N GLU A 188 6.33 -2.71 -15.75
CA GLU A 188 5.60 -1.45 -15.60
C GLU A 188 5.97 -0.72 -14.32
N TYR A 189 6.14 0.61 -14.42
CA TYR A 189 6.38 1.49 -13.26
C TYR A 189 5.54 2.76 -13.39
N ALA A 190 4.93 3.14 -12.28
CA ALA A 190 4.31 4.45 -12.16
C ALA A 190 5.37 5.55 -12.03
N LEU A 191 5.16 6.67 -12.69
CA LEU A 191 5.98 7.86 -12.49
C LEU A 191 5.52 8.63 -11.24
N PRO A 192 6.43 9.35 -10.56
CA PRO A 192 6.08 10.16 -9.40
C PRO A 192 5.16 11.32 -9.79
N VAL A 193 4.25 11.69 -8.87
CA VAL A 193 3.42 12.89 -8.98
C VAL A 193 4.03 13.94 -8.05
N PRO A 194 4.82 14.89 -8.59
CA PRO A 194 5.44 15.95 -7.81
C PRO A 194 4.43 17.05 -7.48
N LYS A 195 4.78 17.94 -6.55
CA LYS A 195 3.98 19.10 -6.17
C LYS A 195 4.76 20.39 -6.38
N LYS A 196 4.05 21.43 -6.82
CA LYS A 196 4.57 22.79 -6.89
C LYS A 196 3.48 23.76 -6.45
N TYR A 197 3.75 24.57 -5.42
CA TYR A 197 2.76 25.47 -4.85
C TYR A 197 2.20 26.45 -5.90
N GLY A 198 0.87 26.48 -6.02
CA GLY A 198 0.18 27.36 -6.96
C GLY A 198 0.15 26.89 -8.42
N TYR A 199 0.59 25.65 -8.70
CA TYR A 199 0.60 25.09 -10.05
C TYR A 199 -0.12 23.74 -10.09
N PHE A 200 -0.74 23.42 -11.23
CA PHE A 200 -1.18 22.07 -11.59
C PHE A 200 -0.04 21.35 -12.26
N PHE A 201 0.21 20.10 -11.86
CA PHE A 201 1.07 19.18 -12.57
C PHE A 201 0.32 18.59 -13.77
N ARG A 202 0.86 18.75 -14.97
CA ARG A 202 0.26 18.27 -16.23
C ARG A 202 0.95 17.04 -16.80
N GLY A 203 1.81 16.41 -16.02
CA GLY A 203 2.53 15.20 -16.38
C GLY A 203 3.99 15.42 -16.73
N TRP A 204 4.66 14.30 -16.96
CA TRP A 204 6.05 14.24 -17.40
C TRP A 204 6.13 14.20 -18.94
N TYR A 205 7.14 14.86 -19.48
CA TYR A 205 7.40 14.93 -20.92
C TYR A 205 8.86 14.57 -21.22
N GLN A 206 9.14 14.00 -22.41
CA GLN A 206 10.51 13.63 -22.80
C GLN A 206 11.37 14.82 -23.20
N GLU A 207 10.75 15.93 -23.61
CA GLU A 207 11.41 17.12 -24.11
C GLU A 207 10.98 18.37 -23.33
N GLU A 208 11.84 19.39 -23.26
CA GLU A 208 11.53 20.70 -22.68
C GLU A 208 10.39 21.43 -23.40
N GLU A 209 10.17 21.11 -24.67
CA GLU A 209 9.08 21.67 -25.47
C GLU A 209 7.72 21.00 -25.17
N TYR A 210 7.67 19.99 -24.29
CA TYR A 210 6.45 19.27 -23.87
C TYR A 210 5.67 18.62 -25.03
N LEU A 211 6.37 17.97 -25.96
CA LEU A 211 5.76 17.34 -27.14
C LEU A 211 5.28 15.92 -26.87
N THR A 212 6.08 15.15 -26.13
CA THR A 212 5.83 13.72 -25.89
C THR A 212 5.56 13.46 -24.40
N ARG A 213 4.29 13.30 -24.04
CA ARG A 213 3.89 12.97 -22.66
C ARG A 213 4.20 11.52 -22.31
N VAL A 214 4.76 11.29 -21.12
CA VAL A 214 5.00 9.98 -20.53
C VAL A 214 4.11 9.82 -19.31
N ARG A 215 3.15 8.87 -19.35
CA ARG A 215 2.22 8.61 -18.24
C ARG A 215 2.75 7.57 -17.24
N SER A 216 3.44 6.58 -17.78
CA SER A 216 4.05 5.48 -17.03
C SER A 216 5.19 4.90 -17.83
N ILE A 217 6.02 4.10 -17.22
CA ILE A 217 6.94 3.21 -17.92
C ILE A 217 6.17 1.92 -18.16
N ASP A 218 6.05 1.51 -19.41
CA ASP A 218 5.39 0.28 -19.81
C ASP A 218 6.39 -0.81 -20.23
N GLU A 219 5.89 -2.02 -20.49
CA GLU A 219 6.69 -3.17 -20.90
C GLU A 219 7.52 -2.96 -22.17
N THR A 220 7.17 -1.96 -22.99
CA THR A 220 7.86 -1.65 -24.26
C THR A 220 8.95 -0.59 -24.12
N THR A 221 9.02 0.05 -22.97
CA THR A 221 10.00 1.10 -22.69
C THR A 221 11.39 0.48 -22.50
N SER A 222 12.35 0.80 -23.38
CA SER A 222 13.67 0.16 -23.48
C SER A 222 14.81 1.16 -23.68
N LYS A 223 14.82 2.28 -22.93
CA LYS A 223 15.84 3.34 -23.02
C LYS A 223 15.92 4.17 -21.75
N ASP A 224 17.04 4.82 -21.53
CA ASP A 224 17.13 5.87 -20.51
C ASP A 224 16.14 7.01 -20.81
N LEU A 225 15.53 7.55 -19.76
CA LEU A 225 14.54 8.61 -19.88
C LEU A 225 15.06 9.92 -19.26
N SER A 226 14.83 11.03 -19.97
CA SER A 226 14.91 12.39 -19.44
C SER A 226 13.50 12.93 -19.37
N LEU A 227 13.04 13.36 -18.19
CA LEU A 227 11.66 13.76 -17.95
C LEU A 227 11.57 15.18 -17.41
N TYR A 228 10.74 15.99 -18.07
CA TYR A 228 10.49 17.39 -17.77
C TYR A 228 9.04 17.56 -17.28
N PRO A 229 8.78 18.17 -16.11
CA PRO A 229 7.43 18.34 -15.61
C PRO A 229 6.76 19.57 -16.24
N LEU A 230 5.58 19.37 -16.83
CA LEU A 230 4.77 20.50 -17.28
C LEU A 230 3.95 21.07 -16.13
N TRP A 231 4.14 22.37 -15.86
CA TRP A 231 3.42 23.12 -14.83
C TRP A 231 2.50 24.17 -15.43
N VAL A 232 1.24 24.19 -15.00
CA VAL A 232 0.28 25.24 -15.37
C VAL A 232 -0.16 25.96 -14.10
N LYS A 233 -0.01 27.27 -14.09
CA LYS A 233 -0.41 28.10 -12.93
C LYS A 233 -1.89 27.92 -12.60
N LYS A 234 -2.22 27.65 -11.34
CA LYS A 234 -3.60 27.53 -10.84
C LYS A 234 -4.27 28.91 -10.90
N THR A 235 -5.18 29.09 -11.86
CA THR A 235 -6.03 30.28 -12.00
C THR A 235 -7.44 29.85 -12.32
N ARG A 236 -8.44 30.73 -12.12
CA ARG A 236 -9.83 30.41 -12.44
C ARG A 236 -10.02 29.98 -13.91
N THR A 237 -9.34 30.67 -14.81
CA THR A 237 -9.46 30.41 -16.24
C THR A 237 -8.72 29.16 -16.72
N ASN A 238 -7.82 28.62 -15.88
CA ASN A 238 -7.04 27.43 -16.19
C ASN A 238 -7.52 26.19 -15.41
N THR A 239 -8.59 26.31 -14.61
CA THR A 239 -9.14 25.19 -13.84
C THR A 239 -10.25 24.52 -14.64
N TYR A 240 -10.07 23.25 -14.96
CA TYR A 240 -10.99 22.41 -15.71
C TYR A 240 -11.64 21.36 -14.80
N VAL A 241 -12.96 21.37 -14.73
CA VAL A 241 -13.76 20.50 -13.85
C VAL A 241 -14.52 19.49 -14.69
N SER A 242 -14.39 18.21 -14.36
CA SER A 242 -15.23 17.15 -14.91
C SER A 242 -16.23 16.63 -13.87
N PHE A 243 -17.40 16.23 -14.34
CA PHE A 243 -18.46 15.69 -13.50
C PHE A 243 -18.67 14.20 -13.79
N LEU A 244 -18.76 13.40 -12.73
CA LEU A 244 -19.13 12.00 -12.76
C LEU A 244 -20.44 11.84 -11.99
N GLY A 245 -21.54 11.58 -12.70
CA GLY A 245 -22.85 11.61 -12.10
C GLY A 245 -23.86 10.61 -12.69
N ASP A 246 -25.03 10.62 -12.11
CA ASP A 246 -26.23 9.91 -12.58
C ASP A 246 -27.22 10.87 -13.26
N SER A 247 -28.51 10.51 -13.27
CA SER A 247 -29.58 11.33 -13.87
C SER A 247 -29.66 12.77 -13.35
N ILE A 248 -29.27 13.00 -12.09
CA ILE A 248 -29.32 14.32 -11.43
C ILE A 248 -28.34 15.30 -12.06
N THR A 249 -27.29 14.79 -12.71
CA THR A 249 -26.20 15.58 -13.29
C THR A 249 -26.31 15.72 -14.82
N THR A 250 -27.22 14.98 -15.44
CA THR A 250 -27.38 14.99 -16.90
C THR A 250 -28.03 16.28 -17.42
N TYR A 251 -27.68 16.65 -18.66
CA TYR A 251 -28.42 17.62 -19.47
C TYR A 251 -28.18 17.29 -20.95
N GLU A 252 -29.24 17.33 -21.76
CA GLU A 252 -29.19 17.01 -23.18
C GLU A 252 -28.21 17.95 -23.93
N GLY A 253 -27.40 17.36 -24.83
CA GLY A 253 -26.40 18.06 -25.62
C GLY A 253 -25.07 18.36 -24.90
N VAL A 254 -24.92 18.00 -23.63
CA VAL A 254 -23.69 18.23 -22.83
C VAL A 254 -23.00 16.95 -22.43
N ILE A 255 -23.77 15.89 -22.20
CA ILE A 255 -23.22 14.55 -21.92
C ILE A 255 -22.92 13.81 -23.24
N PRO A 256 -22.15 12.69 -23.22
CA PRO A 256 -21.94 11.88 -24.43
C PRO A 256 -23.26 11.51 -25.11
N THR A 257 -23.31 11.59 -26.43
CA THR A 257 -24.56 11.50 -27.23
C THR A 257 -25.33 10.20 -27.08
N ASP A 258 -24.63 9.11 -26.78
CA ASP A 258 -25.23 7.78 -26.62
C ASP A 258 -25.72 7.50 -25.17
N PHE A 259 -25.57 8.47 -24.27
CA PHE A 259 -25.97 8.33 -22.89
C PHE A 259 -27.38 8.86 -22.65
N PRO A 260 -28.24 8.12 -21.91
CA PRO A 260 -29.58 8.59 -21.59
C PRO A 260 -29.53 9.80 -20.65
N THR A 261 -30.32 10.81 -20.95
CA THR A 261 -30.50 12.03 -20.18
C THR A 261 -31.78 12.00 -19.36
N TYR A 262 -31.85 12.84 -18.33
CA TYR A 262 -33.08 13.14 -17.60
C TYR A 262 -33.53 14.60 -17.82
N TYR A 263 -32.56 15.52 -17.79
CA TYR A 263 -32.86 16.94 -18.05
C TYR A 263 -32.59 17.31 -19.51
N PRO A 264 -33.40 18.25 -20.08
CA PRO A 264 -34.36 19.15 -19.41
C PRO A 264 -35.64 18.46 -18.94
N ALA A 265 -36.14 18.82 -17.73
CA ALA A 265 -37.38 18.32 -17.14
C ALA A 265 -37.96 19.32 -16.12
N GLY A 266 -39.27 19.46 -16.11
CA GLY A 266 -39.95 20.39 -15.21
C GLY A 266 -39.53 21.82 -15.46
N ASP A 267 -39.15 22.53 -14.41
CA ASP A 267 -38.67 23.91 -14.44
C ASP A 267 -37.16 24.05 -14.65
N VAL A 268 -36.43 22.91 -14.74
CA VAL A 268 -35.02 22.85 -15.19
C VAL A 268 -35.01 22.73 -16.73
N ASP A 269 -35.36 23.80 -17.39
CA ASP A 269 -35.62 23.89 -18.84
C ASP A 269 -34.43 24.41 -19.65
N ASN A 270 -33.39 24.87 -18.99
CA ASN A 270 -32.12 25.25 -19.61
C ASN A 270 -30.92 24.88 -18.74
N ILE A 271 -29.74 24.85 -19.36
CA ILE A 271 -28.49 24.42 -18.76
C ILE A 271 -28.08 25.28 -17.55
N ASP A 272 -28.35 26.57 -17.57
CA ASP A 272 -27.98 27.51 -16.50
C ASP A 272 -28.70 27.22 -15.18
N LYS A 273 -29.79 26.43 -15.23
CA LYS A 273 -30.51 25.95 -14.06
C LYS A 273 -29.98 24.61 -13.50
N THR A 274 -28.97 24.01 -14.12
CA THR A 274 -28.38 22.78 -13.59
C THR A 274 -27.41 23.08 -12.43
N TRP A 275 -27.37 22.23 -11.44
CA TRP A 275 -26.52 22.45 -10.27
C TRP A 275 -25.04 22.60 -10.63
N TRP A 276 -24.53 21.78 -11.57
CA TRP A 276 -23.14 21.82 -11.99
C TRP A 276 -22.76 23.08 -12.77
N LYS A 277 -23.66 23.60 -13.61
CA LYS A 277 -23.43 24.88 -14.29
C LYS A 277 -23.41 26.04 -13.30
N ILE A 278 -24.36 26.06 -12.35
CA ILE A 278 -24.38 27.03 -11.25
C ILE A 278 -23.10 26.96 -10.43
N ALA A 279 -22.61 25.75 -10.16
CA ALA A 279 -21.36 25.55 -9.43
C ALA A 279 -20.15 26.11 -10.18
N LEU A 280 -20.02 25.83 -11.48
CA LEU A 280 -18.97 26.37 -12.34
C LEU A 280 -19.00 27.90 -12.41
N ASP A 281 -20.16 28.48 -12.61
CA ASP A 281 -20.33 29.97 -12.69
C ASP A 281 -19.95 30.64 -11.36
N LYS A 282 -20.33 30.01 -10.24
CA LYS A 282 -20.02 30.53 -8.91
C LYS A 282 -18.52 30.39 -8.58
N SER A 283 -17.89 29.31 -8.97
CA SER A 283 -16.45 29.10 -8.78
C SER A 283 -15.59 29.80 -9.82
N LEU A 284 -16.18 30.21 -10.95
CA LEU A 284 -15.48 30.76 -12.13
C LEU A 284 -14.47 29.77 -12.75
N THR A 285 -14.80 28.48 -12.72
CA THR A 285 -14.05 27.40 -13.32
C THR A 285 -14.69 26.93 -14.63
N ASN A 286 -13.97 26.11 -15.41
CA ASN A 286 -14.42 25.70 -16.72
C ASN A 286 -14.93 24.25 -16.71
N LEU A 287 -15.97 23.96 -17.50
CA LEU A 287 -16.37 22.59 -17.78
C LEU A 287 -15.34 21.95 -18.71
N LEU A 288 -14.78 20.80 -18.29
CA LEU A 288 -14.06 19.92 -19.20
C LEU A 288 -15.01 18.88 -19.80
N ALA A 289 -15.55 18.01 -18.97
CA ALA A 289 -16.48 16.96 -19.39
C ALA A 289 -17.60 16.77 -18.36
N ASN A 290 -18.81 16.51 -18.84
CA ASN A 290 -19.88 15.98 -17.99
C ASN A 290 -20.14 14.53 -18.39
N ASN A 291 -19.55 13.61 -17.66
CA ASN A 291 -19.70 12.18 -17.91
C ASN A 291 -20.75 11.59 -16.96
N SER A 292 -21.99 11.98 -17.20
CA SER A 292 -23.14 11.53 -16.43
C SER A 292 -24.17 10.88 -17.34
N TYR A 293 -24.92 9.90 -16.84
CA TYR A 293 -26.08 9.36 -17.58
C TYR A 293 -27.16 8.84 -16.62
N SER A 294 -28.39 8.91 -17.11
CA SER A 294 -29.58 8.53 -16.35
C SER A 294 -29.58 7.03 -16.05
N GLY A 295 -29.86 6.67 -14.80
CA GLY A 295 -29.90 5.27 -14.36
C GLY A 295 -28.53 4.66 -14.05
N SER A 296 -27.42 5.44 -14.06
CA SER A 296 -26.10 4.88 -13.77
C SER A 296 -25.88 4.58 -12.29
N TYR A 297 -25.16 3.51 -12.01
CA TYR A 297 -24.76 3.07 -10.68
C TYR A 297 -23.26 3.32 -10.45
N VAL A 298 -22.88 3.40 -9.19
CA VAL A 298 -21.47 3.27 -8.79
C VAL A 298 -20.99 1.84 -9.01
N SER A 299 -21.84 0.85 -8.72
CA SER A 299 -21.45 -0.54 -8.43
C SER A 299 -21.79 -1.56 -9.49
N GLN A 300 -22.53 -1.23 -10.52
CA GLN A 300 -22.98 -2.18 -11.55
C GLN A 300 -23.46 -1.52 -12.83
N GLY A 301 -23.65 -2.33 -13.90
CA GLY A 301 -24.08 -1.89 -15.21
C GLY A 301 -22.94 -1.83 -16.21
N THR A 302 -23.24 -1.49 -17.46
CA THR A 302 -22.24 -1.52 -18.55
C THR A 302 -21.18 -0.42 -18.43
N MET A 303 -21.59 0.73 -17.90
CA MET A 303 -20.74 1.92 -17.71
C MET A 303 -20.93 2.43 -16.28
N TYR A 304 -20.66 1.55 -15.30
CA TYR A 304 -20.78 1.92 -13.88
C TYR A 304 -19.64 2.87 -13.46
N GLY A 305 -19.85 3.63 -12.38
CA GLY A 305 -18.97 4.71 -11.97
C GLY A 305 -17.50 4.32 -11.80
N ALA A 306 -17.23 3.10 -11.28
CA ALA A 306 -15.88 2.62 -11.06
C ALA A 306 -15.20 2.01 -12.31
N SER A 307 -15.90 1.87 -13.45
CA SER A 307 -15.29 1.27 -14.64
C SER A 307 -14.23 2.19 -15.27
N GLU A 308 -13.09 1.64 -15.65
CA GLU A 308 -12.01 2.40 -16.31
C GLU A 308 -12.52 3.16 -17.53
N LYS A 309 -13.28 2.48 -18.39
CA LYS A 309 -13.88 3.09 -19.58
C LYS A 309 -14.77 4.31 -19.29
N ARG A 310 -15.44 4.34 -18.11
CA ARG A 310 -16.21 5.49 -17.67
C ARG A 310 -15.31 6.61 -17.20
N ILE A 311 -14.25 6.27 -16.48
CA ILE A 311 -13.29 7.23 -15.92
C ILE A 311 -12.48 7.90 -17.04
N GLU A 312 -12.07 7.17 -18.09
CA GLU A 312 -11.41 7.74 -19.28
C GLU A 312 -12.16 8.91 -19.90
N LEU A 313 -13.49 8.89 -19.89
CA LEU A 313 -14.33 9.94 -20.43
C LEU A 313 -14.40 11.23 -19.57
N LEU A 314 -13.68 11.29 -18.46
CA LEU A 314 -13.52 12.51 -17.67
C LEU A 314 -12.47 13.45 -18.29
N ALA A 315 -11.56 12.93 -19.11
CA ALA A 315 -10.67 13.73 -19.95
C ALA A 315 -11.37 14.08 -21.27
N LYS A 316 -10.94 15.18 -21.89
CA LYS A 316 -11.48 15.63 -23.19
C LYS A 316 -10.40 16.33 -23.99
N ASP A 317 -10.35 16.04 -25.30
CA ASP A 317 -9.42 16.69 -26.25
C ASP A 317 -7.94 16.64 -25.80
N GLY A 318 -7.54 15.54 -25.12
CA GLY A 318 -6.18 15.35 -24.60
C GLY A 318 -5.90 16.09 -23.29
N ILE A 319 -6.89 16.81 -22.75
CA ILE A 319 -6.80 17.53 -21.48
C ILE A 319 -7.36 16.66 -20.35
N ASP A 320 -6.56 16.47 -19.29
CA ASP A 320 -7.00 15.81 -18.07
C ASP A 320 -7.74 16.81 -17.15
N PRO A 321 -8.69 16.34 -16.32
CA PRO A 321 -9.38 17.22 -15.37
C PRO A 321 -8.45 17.68 -14.25
N ASP A 322 -8.57 18.93 -13.82
CA ASP A 322 -7.97 19.46 -12.59
C ASP A 322 -8.77 19.05 -11.36
N ALA A 323 -10.09 18.93 -11.55
CA ALA A 323 -11.01 18.51 -10.52
C ALA A 323 -12.06 17.56 -11.09
N VAL A 324 -12.42 16.54 -10.33
CA VAL A 324 -13.54 15.64 -10.60
C VAL A 324 -14.56 15.78 -9.48
N VAL A 325 -15.79 16.13 -9.82
CA VAL A 325 -16.91 16.23 -8.89
C VAL A 325 -17.81 15.02 -9.06
N ILE A 326 -17.98 14.23 -8.01
CA ILE A 326 -18.72 12.97 -8.01
C ILE A 326 -20.05 13.17 -7.29
N TYR A 327 -21.16 12.98 -8.01
CA TYR A 327 -22.50 12.96 -7.45
C TYR A 327 -23.23 11.70 -7.92
N MET A 328 -23.01 10.60 -7.22
CA MET A 328 -23.53 9.27 -7.55
C MET A 328 -23.92 8.48 -6.29
N GLY A 329 -24.74 7.46 -6.46
CA GLY A 329 -25.19 6.56 -5.41
C GLY A 329 -26.71 6.49 -5.28
N THR A 330 -27.45 7.43 -5.86
CA THR A 330 -28.93 7.46 -5.79
C THR A 330 -29.55 6.20 -6.39
N ASN A 331 -29.02 5.70 -7.50
CA ASN A 331 -29.51 4.46 -8.10
C ASN A 331 -29.14 3.22 -7.29
N ASP A 332 -27.93 3.19 -6.72
CA ASP A 332 -27.51 2.13 -5.81
C ASP A 332 -28.43 2.06 -4.58
N LEU A 333 -28.77 3.21 -4.00
CA LEU A 333 -29.71 3.32 -2.88
C LEU A 333 -31.11 2.83 -3.25
N THR A 334 -31.70 3.35 -4.33
CA THR A 334 -33.10 3.06 -4.72
C THR A 334 -33.30 1.61 -5.15
N HIS A 335 -32.27 0.97 -5.69
CA HIS A 335 -32.27 -0.45 -6.06
C HIS A 335 -31.71 -1.36 -4.96
N LYS A 336 -31.53 -0.83 -3.75
CA LYS A 336 -31.13 -1.61 -2.55
C LYS A 336 -29.85 -2.42 -2.74
N ILE A 337 -28.84 -1.83 -3.40
CA ILE A 337 -27.55 -2.45 -3.52
C ILE A 337 -26.94 -2.64 -2.12
N GLN A 338 -26.32 -3.78 -1.88
CA GLN A 338 -25.68 -4.08 -0.60
C GLN A 338 -24.59 -3.02 -0.27
N LEU A 339 -24.63 -2.53 0.97
CA LEU A 339 -23.70 -1.47 1.43
C LEU A 339 -22.24 -1.86 1.21
N SER A 340 -21.87 -3.11 1.47
CA SER A 340 -20.50 -3.60 1.26
C SER A 340 -20.06 -3.53 -0.20
N LYS A 341 -20.96 -3.90 -1.14
CA LYS A 341 -20.70 -3.79 -2.57
C LYS A 341 -20.56 -2.32 -3.00
N PHE A 342 -21.48 -1.46 -2.58
CA PHE A 342 -21.42 -0.03 -2.85
C PHE A 342 -20.10 0.56 -2.35
N THR A 343 -19.75 0.31 -1.07
CA THR A 343 -18.53 0.84 -0.46
C THR A 343 -17.27 0.42 -1.22
N LYS A 344 -17.15 -0.88 -1.53
CA LYS A 344 -16.01 -1.40 -2.30
C LYS A 344 -15.88 -0.70 -3.67
N MET A 345 -16.99 -0.60 -4.40
CA MET A 345 -16.97 -0.03 -5.75
C MET A 345 -16.79 1.49 -5.74
N TYR A 346 -17.29 2.19 -4.72
CA TYR A 346 -17.05 3.62 -4.56
C TYR A 346 -15.57 3.89 -4.29
N GLU A 347 -14.95 3.10 -3.45
CA GLU A 347 -13.51 3.18 -3.18
C GLU A 347 -12.68 2.85 -4.42
N GLU A 348 -13.03 1.79 -5.17
CA GLU A 348 -12.39 1.43 -6.44
C GLU A 348 -12.48 2.57 -7.47
N MET A 349 -13.63 3.25 -7.55
CA MET A 349 -13.80 4.44 -8.40
C MET A 349 -12.79 5.54 -8.06
N ILE A 350 -12.60 5.83 -6.78
CA ILE A 350 -11.61 6.84 -6.33
C ILE A 350 -10.19 6.42 -6.69
N ILE A 351 -9.83 5.15 -6.45
CA ILE A 351 -8.50 4.60 -6.78
C ILE A 351 -8.25 4.73 -8.28
N ASN A 352 -9.21 4.34 -9.11
CA ASN A 352 -9.08 4.36 -10.56
C ASN A 352 -8.96 5.80 -11.11
N ILE A 353 -9.70 6.77 -10.55
CA ILE A 353 -9.55 8.19 -10.91
C ILE A 353 -8.14 8.68 -10.56
N LYS A 354 -7.66 8.41 -9.34
CA LYS A 354 -6.30 8.81 -8.91
C LYS A 354 -5.18 8.13 -9.71
N LYS A 355 -5.41 6.90 -10.17
CA LYS A 355 -4.47 6.17 -11.04
C LYS A 355 -4.41 6.76 -12.46
N MET A 356 -5.54 7.24 -12.97
CA MET A 356 -5.67 7.70 -14.35
C MET A 356 -5.26 9.17 -14.54
N TYR A 357 -5.49 10.00 -13.53
CA TYR A 357 -5.25 11.44 -13.60
C TYR A 357 -4.29 11.90 -12.51
N ASP A 358 -3.17 12.46 -12.93
CA ASP A 358 -2.17 13.04 -12.05
C ASP A 358 -2.69 14.33 -11.40
N ASP A 359 -2.39 14.54 -10.11
CA ASP A 359 -2.71 15.77 -9.34
C ASP A 359 -4.17 16.23 -9.45
N VAL A 360 -5.13 15.28 -9.55
CA VAL A 360 -6.56 15.59 -9.65
C VAL A 360 -7.18 15.82 -8.27
N ASP A 361 -7.88 16.93 -8.11
CA ASP A 361 -8.71 17.19 -6.94
C ASP A 361 -10.05 16.45 -7.07
N ILE A 362 -10.40 15.61 -6.09
CA ILE A 362 -11.65 14.85 -6.12
C ILE A 362 -12.62 15.39 -5.07
N TYR A 363 -13.80 15.78 -5.53
CA TYR A 363 -14.92 16.26 -4.72
C TYR A 363 -16.02 15.23 -4.70
N VAL A 364 -16.46 14.82 -3.51
CA VAL A 364 -17.52 13.83 -3.33
C VAL A 364 -18.72 14.43 -2.60
N LEU A 365 -19.91 14.19 -3.13
CA LEU A 365 -21.16 14.74 -2.63
C LEU A 365 -21.99 13.67 -1.92
N THR A 366 -22.61 14.03 -0.81
CA THR A 366 -23.61 13.18 -0.16
C THR A 366 -24.97 13.26 -0.86
N MET A 367 -25.79 12.23 -0.65
CA MET A 367 -27.17 12.20 -1.13
C MET A 367 -28.09 12.91 -0.12
N PRO A 368 -28.79 13.99 -0.50
CA PRO A 368 -29.77 14.65 0.35
C PRO A 368 -31.07 13.84 0.45
N SER A 369 -32.06 14.34 1.18
CA SER A 369 -33.41 13.77 1.20
C SER A 369 -34.06 13.84 -0.17
N ASN A 370 -34.96 12.90 -0.46
CA ASN A 370 -35.70 12.82 -1.73
C ASN A 370 -37.18 12.45 -1.45
N LYS A 371 -38.01 12.51 -2.49
CA LYS A 371 -39.46 12.19 -2.41
C LYS A 371 -39.77 10.67 -2.37
N TYR A 372 -38.78 9.83 -2.38
CA TYR A 372 -39.00 8.39 -2.15
C TYR A 372 -39.35 8.11 -0.69
N SER A 373 -39.85 6.93 -0.43
CA SER A 373 -40.27 6.49 0.92
C SER A 373 -39.19 6.77 2.00
N THR A 374 -39.67 7.03 3.22
CA THR A 374 -38.84 7.07 4.43
C THR A 374 -38.00 5.82 4.67
N ASP A 375 -38.36 4.69 4.04
CA ASP A 375 -37.62 3.42 4.09
C ASP A 375 -36.19 3.53 3.59
N PHE A 376 -35.88 4.53 2.77
CA PHE A 376 -34.51 4.79 2.29
C PHE A 376 -33.67 5.68 3.22
N ASN A 377 -34.24 6.21 4.30
CA ASN A 377 -33.53 7.16 5.14
C ASN A 377 -32.32 6.54 5.87
N ALA A 378 -32.50 5.38 6.50
CA ALA A 378 -31.39 4.69 7.18
C ALA A 378 -30.31 4.21 6.20
N PRO A 379 -30.63 3.48 5.11
CA PRO A 379 -29.63 3.10 4.10
C PRO A 379 -28.90 4.28 3.48
N ARG A 380 -29.58 5.41 3.24
CA ARG A 380 -28.96 6.64 2.72
C ARG A 380 -27.92 7.21 3.69
N LYS A 381 -28.25 7.27 4.99
CA LYS A 381 -27.31 7.73 6.02
C LYS A 381 -26.07 6.82 6.09
N GLU A 382 -26.28 5.51 6.02
CA GLU A 382 -25.15 4.54 6.02
C GLU A 382 -24.27 4.72 4.78
N MET A 383 -24.85 4.86 3.59
CA MET A 383 -24.09 5.10 2.36
C MET A 383 -23.35 6.44 2.41
N ASN A 384 -23.98 7.52 2.86
CA ASN A 384 -23.33 8.83 3.03
C ASN A 384 -22.19 8.78 4.03
N GLN A 385 -22.33 8.00 5.12
CA GLN A 385 -21.26 7.78 6.07
C GLN A 385 -20.06 7.05 5.42
N LYS A 386 -20.31 6.08 4.53
CA LYS A 386 -19.24 5.40 3.78
C LYS A 386 -18.55 6.33 2.78
N ILE A 387 -19.29 7.21 2.12
CA ILE A 387 -18.69 8.25 1.26
C ILE A 387 -17.76 9.15 2.08
N LYS A 388 -18.19 9.56 3.29
CA LYS A 388 -17.36 10.36 4.19
C LYS A 388 -16.09 9.61 4.63
N GLU A 389 -16.22 8.35 5.07
CA GLU A 389 -15.07 7.53 5.49
C GLU A 389 -14.04 7.36 4.35
N ILE A 390 -14.50 7.13 3.13
CA ILE A 390 -13.63 7.05 1.94
C ILE A 390 -12.99 8.42 1.66
N SER A 391 -13.77 9.51 1.77
CA SER A 391 -13.24 10.87 1.61
C SER A 391 -12.11 11.16 2.59
N ASP A 392 -12.31 10.85 3.88
CA ASP A 392 -11.31 11.05 4.92
C ASP A 392 -10.06 10.18 4.68
N LYS A 393 -10.26 8.91 4.26
CA LYS A 393 -9.17 7.96 3.96
C LYS A 393 -8.24 8.43 2.83
N TYR A 394 -8.81 9.02 1.78
CA TYR A 394 -8.07 9.42 0.58
C TYR A 394 -7.78 10.92 0.49
N GLY A 395 -8.13 11.70 1.53
CA GLY A 395 -7.91 13.15 1.58
C GLY A 395 -8.70 13.91 0.53
N LEU A 396 -9.98 13.53 0.30
CA LEU A 396 -10.84 14.13 -0.71
C LEU A 396 -11.60 15.35 -0.17
N PHE A 397 -12.12 16.18 -1.05
CA PHE A 397 -13.01 17.27 -0.69
C PHE A 397 -14.45 16.76 -0.50
N PHE A 398 -14.90 16.76 0.74
CA PHE A 398 -16.22 16.27 1.11
C PHE A 398 -17.25 17.42 1.10
N ILE A 399 -18.35 17.25 0.38
CA ILE A 399 -19.45 18.22 0.29
C ILE A 399 -20.72 17.57 0.83
N ASP A 400 -21.16 18.03 2.00
CA ASP A 400 -22.36 17.51 2.63
C ASP A 400 -23.60 18.28 2.18
N LEU A 401 -24.53 17.58 1.53
CA LEU A 401 -25.79 18.10 1.04
C LEU A 401 -26.98 17.74 1.95
N VAL A 402 -26.76 16.96 3.01
CA VAL A 402 -27.83 16.36 3.83
C VAL A 402 -28.74 17.43 4.45
N ASP A 403 -28.16 18.53 4.93
CA ASP A 403 -28.89 19.60 5.59
C ASP A 403 -29.48 20.64 4.62
N LEU A 404 -29.11 20.59 3.33
CA LEU A 404 -29.64 21.52 2.32
C LEU A 404 -31.05 21.14 1.87
N ILE A 405 -31.28 19.83 1.66
CA ILE A 405 -32.57 19.29 1.29
C ILE A 405 -32.93 18.21 2.28
N THR A 406 -33.80 18.55 3.22
CA THR A 406 -34.28 17.70 4.30
C THR A 406 -35.69 17.19 4.00
N PHE A 407 -36.26 16.33 4.84
CA PHE A 407 -37.63 15.86 4.71
C PHE A 407 -38.64 17.02 4.85
N ASP A 408 -38.28 18.05 5.59
CA ASP A 408 -39.19 19.20 5.83
C ASP A 408 -39.37 20.09 4.61
N ASN A 409 -38.32 20.20 3.75
CA ASN A 409 -38.31 21.07 2.57
C ASN A 409 -38.19 20.30 1.24
N VAL A 410 -38.21 18.98 1.24
CA VAL A 410 -37.98 18.14 0.03
C VAL A 410 -39.02 18.41 -1.07
N TYR A 411 -40.26 18.75 -0.70
CA TYR A 411 -41.31 19.01 -1.68
C TYR A 411 -41.11 20.31 -2.44
N ASP A 412 -40.41 21.29 -1.83
CA ASP A 412 -40.08 22.55 -2.47
C ASP A 412 -38.87 22.44 -3.40
N HIS A 413 -37.98 21.43 -3.17
CA HIS A 413 -36.69 21.31 -3.87
C HIS A 413 -36.63 20.18 -4.88
N MET A 414 -37.58 19.24 -4.87
CA MET A 414 -37.57 18.10 -5.79
C MET A 414 -38.71 18.19 -6.80
N TYR A 415 -38.41 17.93 -8.07
CA TYR A 415 -39.38 17.76 -9.12
C TYR A 415 -40.09 16.42 -9.01
N ALA A 416 -39.35 15.33 -9.12
CA ALA A 416 -39.87 13.97 -9.05
C ALA A 416 -38.84 13.02 -8.38
N GLY A 417 -39.28 12.22 -7.42
CA GLY A 417 -38.42 11.23 -6.74
C GLY A 417 -37.18 11.88 -6.14
N ALA A 418 -36.02 11.51 -6.68
CA ALA A 418 -34.73 12.08 -6.28
C ALA A 418 -34.21 13.21 -7.19
N HIS A 419 -34.99 13.61 -8.17
CA HIS A 419 -34.59 14.63 -9.15
C HIS A 419 -34.95 16.03 -8.67
N PRO A 420 -33.95 16.92 -8.45
CA PRO A 420 -34.18 18.29 -8.04
C PRO A 420 -34.96 19.09 -9.11
N ASN A 421 -35.79 20.03 -8.65
CA ASN A 421 -36.32 21.12 -9.46
C ASN A 421 -35.30 22.28 -9.52
N ALA A 422 -35.63 23.40 -10.17
CA ALA A 422 -34.72 24.53 -10.32
C ALA A 422 -34.21 25.06 -8.97
N LEU A 423 -35.06 25.14 -7.94
CA LEU A 423 -34.64 25.53 -6.59
C LEU A 423 -33.69 24.53 -5.93
N GLY A 424 -33.98 23.24 -6.07
CA GLY A 424 -33.08 22.17 -5.59
C GLY A 424 -31.73 22.19 -6.29
N MET A 425 -31.72 22.39 -7.61
CA MET A 425 -30.50 22.58 -8.39
C MET A 425 -29.69 23.79 -7.91
N GLU A 426 -30.38 24.91 -7.64
CA GLU A 426 -29.76 26.15 -7.19
C GLU A 426 -29.06 26.00 -5.85
N VAL A 427 -29.70 25.38 -4.84
CA VAL A 427 -29.07 25.20 -3.52
C VAL A 427 -27.89 24.26 -3.57
N ILE A 428 -27.98 23.16 -4.34
CA ILE A 428 -26.85 22.21 -4.54
C ILE A 428 -25.70 22.95 -5.25
N GLY A 429 -26.00 23.61 -6.37
CA GLY A 429 -24.98 24.28 -7.17
C GLY A 429 -24.26 25.41 -6.43
N LYS A 430 -25.00 26.17 -5.61
CA LYS A 430 -24.40 27.21 -4.76
C LYS A 430 -23.44 26.65 -3.73
N GLU A 431 -23.77 25.53 -3.09
CA GLU A 431 -22.88 24.92 -2.10
C GLU A 431 -21.65 24.32 -2.75
N VAL A 432 -21.81 23.53 -3.82
CA VAL A 432 -20.69 22.97 -4.56
C VAL A 432 -19.75 24.07 -5.09
N GLY A 433 -20.32 25.11 -5.72
CA GLY A 433 -19.54 26.23 -6.24
C GLY A 433 -18.81 27.03 -5.17
N LYS A 434 -19.37 27.12 -3.96
CA LYS A 434 -18.69 27.74 -2.80
C LYS A 434 -17.47 26.94 -2.36
N VAL A 435 -17.57 25.60 -2.32
CA VAL A 435 -16.45 24.74 -1.95
C VAL A 435 -15.36 24.77 -3.03
N LEU A 436 -15.71 24.61 -4.31
CA LEU A 436 -14.79 24.76 -5.43
C LEU A 436 -14.06 26.11 -5.40
N ALA A 437 -14.81 27.23 -5.22
CA ALA A 437 -14.22 28.56 -5.14
C ALA A 437 -13.25 28.73 -3.97
N ARG A 438 -13.52 28.10 -2.82
CA ARG A 438 -12.70 28.21 -1.60
C ARG A 438 -11.32 27.59 -1.79
N GLU A 439 -11.27 26.40 -2.40
CA GLU A 439 -10.00 25.67 -2.56
C GLU A 439 -9.05 26.38 -3.53
N TYR A 440 -9.56 26.93 -4.62
CA TYR A 440 -8.72 27.68 -5.57
C TYR A 440 -8.44 29.13 -5.16
N LYS A 441 -9.17 29.67 -4.19
CA LYS A 441 -9.00 31.07 -3.73
C LYS A 441 -7.62 31.33 -3.14
N ARG A 442 -7.00 30.36 -2.46
CA ARG A 442 -5.64 30.44 -1.91
C ARG A 442 -4.58 30.74 -2.96
N TYR A 443 -4.75 30.15 -4.15
CA TYR A 443 -3.78 30.28 -5.25
C TYR A 443 -3.97 31.56 -6.08
N TRP A 444 -5.16 32.18 -5.97
CA TRP A 444 -5.48 33.36 -6.78
C TRP A 444 -5.00 34.67 -6.19
N PHE A 445 -4.83 34.74 -4.87
CA PHE A 445 -4.52 35.99 -4.16
C PHE A 445 -3.13 35.98 -3.53
N GLY A 446 -2.35 34.89 -3.65
CA GLY A 446 -0.99 34.83 -3.14
C GLY A 446 -0.89 34.79 -1.60
N GLU A 447 -1.96 34.32 -0.92
CA GLU A 447 -1.98 34.10 0.53
C GLU A 447 -1.57 32.69 0.92
#